data_5a36ccad9c137025b713e01bce95f6f7
#
_entry.id   5a36ccad9c137025b713e01bce95f6f7
#
_cell.length_a   1.000
_cell.length_b   1.000
_cell.length_c   1.000
_cell.angle_alpha   90.00
_cell.angle_beta   90.00
_cell.angle_gamma   90.00
#
_symmetry.space_group_name_H-M   'P 1'
#
loop_
_entity.id
_entity.type
_entity.pdbx_description
1 polymer ?
#
loop_
_entity_poly.entity_id
_entity_poly.type
_entity_poly.pdbx_seq_one_letter_code
_entity_poly.pdbx_strand_id
1 'polypeptide(L)' 'MKTTIVKVWIDNEAVYIQTNKGEIFSERFANYPRLHTALPSQLADFECDNIGVRWEKLDEDLSYRGFMKKEKYLHPV' A
#
# COMPACT_ATOMS: atom_id res chain seq x y z
N MET A 1 -5.05 -11.78 -18.76
CA MET A 1 -6.04 -11.51 -17.70
C MET A 1 -5.67 -10.22 -16.98
N LYS A 2 -6.64 -9.36 -16.76
CA LYS A 2 -6.37 -8.06 -16.12
C LYS A 2 -5.99 -8.24 -14.65
N THR A 3 -4.94 -7.55 -14.22
CA THR A 3 -4.54 -7.56 -12.81
C THR A 3 -5.46 -6.65 -12.00
N THR A 4 -5.99 -7.20 -10.92
CA THR A 4 -6.83 -6.46 -9.97
C THR A 4 -6.27 -6.64 -8.56
N ILE A 5 -6.61 -5.71 -7.66
CA ILE A 5 -6.18 -5.78 -6.27
C ILE A 5 -7.31 -6.42 -5.48
N VAL A 6 -7.01 -7.48 -4.73
CA VAL A 6 -8.00 -8.23 -3.96
C VAL A 6 -7.90 -7.97 -2.47
N LYS A 7 -6.78 -7.43 -1.99
CA LYS A 7 -6.58 -7.18 -0.57
C LYS A 7 -5.59 -6.06 -0.35
N VAL A 8 -5.85 -5.21 0.66
CA VAL A 8 -4.94 -4.17 1.13
C VAL A 8 -4.89 -4.25 2.65
N TRP A 9 -3.69 -4.22 3.23
CA TRP A 9 -3.52 -4.21 4.70
C TRP A 9 -2.25 -3.46 5.06
N ILE A 10 -2.11 -3.13 6.34
CA ILE A 10 -0.91 -2.47 6.85
C ILE A 10 -0.36 -3.22 8.06
N ASP A 11 0.91 -2.97 8.36
CA ASP A 11 1.51 -3.26 9.64
C ASP A 11 2.23 -2.00 10.15
N ASN A 12 3.16 -2.15 11.10
CA ASN A 12 3.88 -1.00 11.66
C ASN A 12 4.85 -0.34 10.68
N GLU A 13 5.22 -1.01 9.60
CA GLU A 13 6.29 -0.56 8.72
C GLU A 13 5.85 -0.25 7.30
N ALA A 14 4.78 -0.86 6.84
CA ALA A 14 4.43 -0.81 5.42
C ALA A 14 2.95 -1.00 5.16
N VAL A 15 2.55 -0.62 3.96
CA VAL A 15 1.26 -0.97 3.38
C VAL A 15 1.50 -2.04 2.32
N TYR A 16 0.60 -3.02 2.27
CA TYR A 16 0.70 -4.19 1.41
C TYR A 16 -0.52 -4.28 0.51
N ILE A 17 -0.31 -4.75 -0.71
CA ILE A 17 -1.41 -5.08 -1.63
C ILE A 17 -1.22 -6.50 -2.12
N GLN A 18 -2.32 -7.19 -2.39
CA GLN A 18 -2.31 -8.50 -3.02
C GLN A 18 -3.13 -8.45 -4.29
N THR A 19 -2.57 -9.02 -5.37
CA THR A 19 -3.25 -9.08 -6.66
C THR A 19 -4.08 -10.36 -6.78
N ASN A 20 -4.96 -10.39 -7.78
CA ASN A 20 -5.75 -11.57 -8.11
C ASN A 20 -4.89 -12.76 -8.56
N LYS A 21 -3.60 -12.52 -8.85
CA LYS A 21 -2.64 -13.58 -9.20
C LYS A 21 -1.88 -14.10 -7.98
N GLY A 22 -2.19 -13.57 -6.79
CA GLY A 22 -1.51 -13.95 -5.56
C GLY A 22 -0.20 -13.22 -5.28
N GLU A 23 0.17 -12.29 -6.13
CA GLU A 23 1.38 -11.48 -5.92
C GLU A 23 1.14 -10.47 -4.80
N ILE A 24 2.17 -10.27 -3.95
CA ILE A 24 2.12 -9.30 -2.85
C ILE A 24 3.22 -8.27 -3.08
N PHE A 25 2.83 -7.01 -3.00
CA PHE A 25 3.74 -5.88 -3.10
C PHE A 25 3.62 -5.03 -1.84
N SER A 26 4.68 -4.29 -1.51
CA SER A 26 4.66 -3.41 -0.34
C SER A 26 5.30 -2.07 -0.64
N GLU A 27 4.84 -1.05 0.09
CA GLU A 27 5.47 0.28 0.15
C GLU A 27 5.77 0.58 1.60
N ARG A 28 7.01 0.90 1.89
CA ARG A 28 7.42 1.24 3.26
C ARG A 28 7.01 2.67 3.59
N PHE A 29 6.42 2.87 4.75
CA PHE A 29 6.04 4.21 5.22
C PHE A 29 7.25 5.13 5.30
N ALA A 30 8.43 4.59 5.63
CA ALA A 30 9.66 5.36 5.73
C ALA A 30 10.06 6.09 4.43
N ASN A 31 9.56 5.63 3.29
CA ASN A 31 9.83 6.25 2.00
C ASN A 31 8.95 7.48 1.71
N TYR A 32 7.98 7.76 2.57
CA TYR A 32 7.01 8.84 2.39
C TYR A 32 6.95 9.67 3.66
N PRO A 33 7.47 10.91 3.66
CA PRO A 33 7.59 11.69 4.90
C PRO A 33 6.28 11.83 5.68
N ARG A 34 5.16 12.02 4.99
CA ARG A 34 3.87 12.18 5.65
C ARG A 34 3.38 10.90 6.33
N LEU A 35 3.78 9.75 5.81
CA LEU A 35 3.43 8.45 6.40
C LEU A 35 4.44 8.06 7.47
N HIS A 36 5.72 8.39 7.26
CA HIS A 36 6.79 8.06 8.20
C HIS A 36 6.58 8.70 9.58
N THR A 37 6.06 9.92 9.61
CA THR A 37 5.85 10.67 10.85
C THR A 37 4.45 10.52 11.42
N ALA A 38 3.57 9.78 10.75
CA ALA A 38 2.19 9.63 11.18
C ALA A 38 2.07 8.66 12.36
N LEU A 39 1.04 8.90 13.19
CA LEU A 39 0.71 7.99 14.28
C LEU A 39 0.08 6.71 13.74
N PRO A 40 0.20 5.57 14.48
CA PRO A 40 -0.43 4.33 14.05
C PRO A 40 -1.93 4.45 13.75
N SER A 41 -2.66 5.25 14.55
CA SER A 41 -4.09 5.47 14.32
C SER A 41 -4.35 6.21 13.00
N GLN A 42 -3.46 7.10 12.60
CA GLN A 42 -3.57 7.83 11.34
C GLN A 42 -3.26 6.89 10.16
N LEU A 43 -2.27 6.01 10.30
CA LEU A 43 -1.93 5.03 9.27
C LEU A 43 -3.05 4.02 9.07
N ALA A 44 -3.76 3.67 10.13
CA ALA A 44 -4.90 2.74 10.05
C ALA A 44 -6.12 3.37 9.36
N ASP A 45 -6.19 4.69 9.28
CA ASP A 45 -7.32 5.42 8.70
C ASP A 45 -7.10 5.65 7.21
N PHE A 46 -6.98 4.57 6.46
CA PHE A 46 -6.80 4.63 5.01
C PHE A 46 -8.06 4.15 4.28
N GLU A 47 -8.20 4.62 3.04
CA GLU A 47 -9.25 4.21 2.13
C GLU A 47 -8.65 3.63 0.88
N CYS A 48 -9.36 2.71 0.25
CA CYS A 48 -8.94 2.09 -1.00
C CYS A 48 -10.00 2.27 -2.07
N ASP A 49 -9.55 2.48 -3.29
CA ASP A 49 -10.43 2.46 -4.46
C ASP A 49 -9.75 1.61 -5.55
N ASN A 50 -10.23 1.70 -6.79
CA ASN A 50 -9.68 0.92 -7.90
C ASN A 50 -8.37 1.48 -8.45
N ILE A 51 -7.89 2.60 -7.91
CA ILE A 51 -6.65 3.26 -8.35
C ILE A 51 -5.53 3.08 -7.33
N GLY A 52 -5.85 3.14 -6.05
CA GLY A 52 -4.83 3.08 -5.02
C GLY A 52 -5.35 3.18 -3.59
N VAL A 53 -4.42 3.46 -2.68
CA VAL A 53 -4.64 3.61 -1.25
C VAL A 53 -4.47 5.08 -0.90
N ARG A 54 -5.39 5.62 -0.11
CA ARG A 54 -5.38 7.05 0.24
C ARG A 54 -5.48 7.24 1.75
N TRP A 55 -4.66 8.16 2.24
CA TRP A 55 -4.76 8.71 3.60
C TRP A 55 -5.20 10.15 3.46
N GLU A 56 -6.51 10.38 3.46
CA GLU A 56 -7.07 11.69 3.18
C GLU A 56 -6.61 12.76 4.17
N LYS A 57 -6.59 12.42 5.46
CA LYS A 57 -6.16 13.36 6.51
C LYS A 57 -4.69 13.70 6.45
N LEU A 58 -3.88 12.84 5.85
CA LEU A 58 -2.45 13.05 5.69
C LEU A 58 -2.10 13.62 4.32
N ASP A 59 -3.10 13.80 3.46
CA ASP A 59 -2.93 14.27 2.09
C ASP A 59 -1.90 13.44 1.32
N GLU A 60 -2.00 12.11 1.45
CA GLU A 60 -1.09 11.17 0.79
C GLU A 60 -1.89 10.07 0.10
N ASP A 61 -1.49 9.75 -1.12
CA ASP A 61 -2.06 8.60 -1.81
C ASP A 61 -0.98 7.85 -2.60
N LEU A 62 -1.16 6.53 -2.70
CA LEU A 62 -0.24 5.64 -3.39
C LEU A 62 -1.02 4.85 -4.43
N SER A 63 -0.66 5.00 -5.70
CA SER A 63 -1.33 4.26 -6.77
C SER A 63 -0.88 2.80 -6.77
N TYR A 64 -1.78 1.89 -7.14
CA TYR A 64 -1.43 0.48 -7.28
C TYR A 64 -0.34 0.27 -8.33
N ARG A 65 -0.30 1.08 -9.36
CA ARG A 65 0.76 1.02 -10.38
C ARG A 65 2.13 1.29 -9.76
N GLY A 66 2.21 2.18 -8.78
CA GLY A 66 3.45 2.45 -8.07
C GLY A 66 3.92 1.29 -7.22
N PHE A 67 3.01 0.45 -6.73
CA PHE A 67 3.35 -0.77 -5.98
C PHE A 67 3.89 -1.87 -6.88
N MET A 68 3.37 -1.98 -8.11
CA MET A 68 3.65 -3.14 -8.97
C MET A 68 4.98 -3.00 -9.70
N LYS A 69 6.04 -2.80 -8.91
CA LYS A 69 7.42 -2.71 -9.39
C LYS A 69 8.22 -3.85 -8.78
N LYS A 70 9.20 -4.32 -9.53
CA LYS A 70 10.00 -5.48 -9.15
C LYS A 70 10.63 -5.35 -7.76
N GLU A 71 11.16 -4.18 -7.43
CA GLU A 71 11.80 -3.94 -6.14
C GLU A 71 10.84 -3.93 -4.95
N LYS A 72 9.54 -3.84 -5.20
CA LYS A 72 8.49 -3.83 -4.17
C LYS A 72 7.79 -5.16 -4.00
N TYR A 73 8.14 -6.14 -4.82
CA TYR A 73 7.54 -7.47 -4.79
C TYR A 73 8.04 -8.25 -3.58
N LEU A 74 7.08 -8.83 -2.84
CA LEU A 74 7.38 -9.73 -1.74
C LEU A 74 7.07 -11.15 -2.17
N HIS A 75 8.02 -12.06 -1.97
CA HIS A 75 7.76 -13.47 -2.19
C HIS A 75 6.93 -14.01 -1.02
N PRO A 76 5.73 -14.55 -1.28
CA PRO A 76 5.01 -15.23 -0.21
C PRO A 76 5.83 -16.43 0.25
N VAL A 77 5.94 -16.56 1.53
CA VAL A 77 6.67 -17.69 2.14
C VAL A 77 5.77 -18.92 2.17
#